data_54c3cf8797d1d71235875705e9540fe8
#
_entry.id   54c3cf8797d1d71235875705e9540fe8
#
_cell.length_a   1.000
_cell.length_b   1.000
_cell.length_c   1.000
_cell.angle_alpha   90.00
_cell.angle_beta   90.00
_cell.angle_gamma   90.00
#
_symmetry.space_group_name_H-M   'P 1'
#
loop_
_entity.id
_entity.type
_entity.pdbx_description
1 polymer ?
#
loop_
_entity_poly.entity_id
_entity_poly.type
_entity_poly.pdbx_seq_one_letter_code
_entity_poly.pdbx_strand_id
1 'polypeptide(L)'
;MLLILNLADPDFVARYAQLVESLGFESLWTIDHAVMHATYDSRYPYKTTGRTPLPPDSNMPDPLILMALLAGATERIRLGTSMLILPQRHPIILAKELATLDQYSKGRITLGVGVGWVKEEVLDLKQNFGDRGRRTNEWIEVMKALWDEGVSAYQGDYFQFEGVISNPKPVQEGGVPLMIGGHSEAAAKRAGRYGDEFYPHWSTRGPDKEALETLWPFVTETAAACGRDPDAVKLTLTSTSDAKTSRETAEFCRELGADRVVVLPPKGTLEGSLPDELARFREEVLVPLGGE
;
A
#
# COMPACT_ATOMS: atom_id res chain seq x y z
N MET A 1 -1.47 9.13 -5.34
CA MET A 1 -0.33 9.98 -4.90
C MET A 1 0.26 9.41 -3.62
N LEU A 2 1.57 9.24 -3.51
CA LEU A 2 2.21 8.84 -2.25
C LEU A 2 2.31 10.05 -1.30
N LEU A 3 1.90 9.89 -0.04
CA LEU A 3 1.92 10.95 0.97
C LEU A 3 3.20 10.82 1.82
N ILE A 4 4.17 11.71 1.59
CA ILE A 4 5.48 11.74 2.26
C ILE A 4 5.93 13.16 2.66
N LEU A 5 5.01 14.15 2.59
CA LEU A 5 5.31 15.56 2.88
C LEU A 5 4.75 15.94 4.24
N ASN A 6 5.52 16.70 5.01
CA ASN A 6 5.13 17.38 6.27
C ASN A 6 4.06 16.63 7.15
N LEU A 7 4.24 15.35 7.36
CA LEU A 7 3.26 14.47 7.99
C LEU A 7 3.02 14.75 9.49
N ALA A 8 3.83 15.62 10.11
CA ALA A 8 3.66 16.00 11.52
C ALA A 8 2.63 17.12 11.74
N ASP A 9 2.18 17.79 10.68
CA ASP A 9 1.20 18.87 10.74
C ASP A 9 -0.18 18.36 10.25
N PRO A 10 -1.16 18.16 11.15
CA PRO A 10 -2.45 17.63 10.77
C PRO A 10 -3.26 18.56 9.86
N ASP A 11 -3.11 19.86 10.01
CA ASP A 11 -3.80 20.85 9.15
C ASP A 11 -3.23 20.83 7.74
N PHE A 12 -1.91 20.71 7.61
CA PHE A 12 -1.26 20.50 6.31
C PHE A 12 -1.76 19.22 5.65
N VAL A 13 -1.79 18.11 6.38
CA VAL A 13 -2.20 16.79 5.87
C VAL A 13 -3.65 16.83 5.35
N ALA A 14 -4.58 17.43 6.13
CA ALA A 14 -5.98 17.55 5.74
C ALA A 14 -6.15 18.43 4.48
N ARG A 15 -5.53 19.61 4.46
CA ARG A 15 -5.59 20.54 3.31
C ARG A 15 -4.94 19.96 2.05
N TYR A 16 -3.83 19.26 2.21
CA TYR A 16 -3.17 18.56 1.11
C TYR A 16 -4.07 17.47 0.50
N ALA A 17 -4.71 16.66 1.34
CA ALA A 17 -5.61 15.60 0.88
C ALA A 17 -6.82 16.18 0.12
N GLN A 18 -7.42 17.26 0.64
CA GLN A 18 -8.50 17.97 -0.03
C GLN A 18 -8.09 18.55 -1.38
N LEU A 19 -6.88 19.12 -1.46
CA LEU A 19 -6.32 19.63 -2.71
C LEU A 19 -6.13 18.51 -3.72
N VAL A 20 -5.50 17.40 -3.34
CA VAL A 20 -5.26 16.24 -4.21
C VAL A 20 -6.59 15.64 -4.68
N GLU A 21 -7.59 15.54 -3.79
CA GLU A 21 -8.94 15.09 -4.16
C GLU A 21 -9.62 16.06 -5.16
N SER A 22 -9.50 17.37 -4.96
CA SER A 22 -10.10 18.37 -5.84
C SER A 22 -9.50 18.38 -7.24
N LEU A 23 -8.25 17.94 -7.36
CA LEU A 23 -7.53 17.79 -8.62
C LEU A 23 -7.79 16.45 -9.34
N GLY A 24 -8.68 15.60 -8.81
CA GLY A 24 -9.10 14.37 -9.48
C GLY A 24 -8.11 13.20 -9.33
N PHE A 25 -7.19 13.25 -8.36
CA PHE A 25 -6.37 12.06 -8.06
C PHE A 25 -7.26 10.96 -7.46
N GLU A 26 -7.06 9.73 -7.94
CA GLU A 26 -7.88 8.58 -7.54
C GLU A 26 -7.58 8.14 -6.10
N SER A 27 -6.31 8.22 -5.66
CA SER A 27 -5.90 7.67 -4.36
C SER A 27 -4.73 8.39 -3.71
N LEU A 28 -4.69 8.33 -2.35
CA LEU A 28 -3.57 8.72 -1.50
C LEU A 28 -3.02 7.49 -0.78
N TRP A 29 -1.68 7.41 -0.71
CA TRP A 29 -0.97 6.26 -0.14
C TRP A 29 -0.04 6.70 0.98
N THR A 30 -0.13 6.04 2.14
CA THR A 30 0.71 6.25 3.31
C THR A 30 1.83 5.20 3.38
N ILE A 31 2.87 5.46 4.16
CA ILE A 31 4.01 4.54 4.38
C ILE A 31 4.02 4.08 5.84
N ASP A 32 4.75 2.98 6.12
CA ASP A 32 4.81 2.39 7.45
C ASP A 32 6.23 2.00 7.86
N HIS A 33 6.65 2.47 9.01
CA HIS A 33 7.70 1.92 9.86
C HIS A 33 7.34 2.21 11.32
N ALA A 34 7.37 1.22 12.18
CA ALA A 34 7.09 1.42 13.61
C ALA A 34 8.23 2.18 14.29
N VAL A 35 9.47 1.82 13.93
CA VAL A 35 10.71 2.50 14.37
C VAL A 35 11.76 2.43 13.27
N MET A 36 12.61 3.46 13.20
CA MET A 36 13.80 3.45 12.35
C MET A 36 15.05 3.61 13.21
N HIS A 37 16.00 2.70 13.03
CA HIS A 37 17.31 2.81 13.67
C HIS A 37 18.13 3.94 13.05
N ALA A 38 18.81 4.73 13.85
CA ALA A 38 19.77 5.75 13.38
C ALA A 38 20.86 5.12 12.51
N THR A 39 21.26 3.88 12.85
CA THR A 39 22.18 3.04 12.08
C THR A 39 21.62 1.62 12.01
N TYR A 40 21.69 0.98 10.85
CA TYR A 40 21.22 -0.39 10.64
C TYR A 40 22.07 -1.10 9.58
N ASP A 41 22.15 -2.44 9.68
CA ASP A 41 22.88 -3.30 8.75
C ASP A 41 21.98 -3.80 7.60
N SER A 42 20.67 -3.84 7.82
CA SER A 42 19.68 -4.22 6.80
C SER A 42 19.85 -3.42 5.53
N ARG A 43 19.72 -4.08 4.38
CA ARG A 43 19.86 -3.42 3.07
C ARG A 43 18.49 -3.15 2.48
N TYR A 44 18.25 -1.88 2.11
CA TYR A 44 17.05 -1.49 1.37
C TYR A 44 17.04 -2.15 -0.01
N PRO A 45 16.05 -3.00 -0.29
CA PRO A 45 16.11 -3.87 -1.48
C PRO A 45 15.88 -3.13 -2.80
N TYR A 46 15.37 -1.90 -2.75
CA TYR A 46 14.94 -1.15 -3.92
C TYR A 46 15.95 -0.09 -4.39
N LYS A 47 17.17 -0.10 -3.84
CA LYS A 47 18.28 0.76 -4.30
C LYS A 47 19.60 0.01 -4.30
N THR A 48 20.42 0.27 -5.31
CA THR A 48 21.77 -0.30 -5.43
C THR A 48 22.67 0.08 -4.26
N THR A 49 22.47 1.27 -3.66
CA THR A 49 23.17 1.71 -2.45
C THR A 49 22.83 0.89 -1.21
N GLY A 50 21.70 0.16 -1.22
CA GLY A 50 21.18 -0.56 -0.06
C GLY A 50 20.68 0.36 1.08
N ARG A 51 20.46 1.65 0.82
CA ARG A 51 19.94 2.62 1.80
C ARG A 51 18.61 3.19 1.36
N THR A 52 17.67 3.31 2.30
CA THR A 52 16.39 3.96 2.04
C THR A 52 16.60 5.45 1.70
N PRO A 53 15.76 6.04 0.85
CA PRO A 53 15.79 7.48 0.59
C PRO A 53 15.27 8.32 1.76
N LEU A 54 14.55 7.69 2.71
CA LEU A 54 13.99 8.37 3.86
C LEU A 54 15.03 8.41 5.00
N PRO A 55 15.39 9.59 5.51
CA PRO A 55 16.22 9.71 6.70
C PRO A 55 15.58 9.00 7.91
N PRO A 56 16.37 8.43 8.85
CA PRO A 56 15.82 7.74 10.02
C PRO A 56 14.99 8.64 10.96
N ASP A 57 15.25 9.95 10.95
CA ASP A 57 14.54 10.97 11.71
C ASP A 57 13.32 11.57 10.99
N SER A 58 12.93 10.97 9.87
CA SER A 58 11.71 11.39 9.15
C SER A 58 10.46 11.18 10.00
N ASN A 59 9.56 12.16 10.00
CA ASN A 59 8.25 12.03 10.61
C ASN A 59 7.41 11.01 9.81
N MET A 60 7.17 9.84 10.38
CA MET A 60 6.32 8.80 9.83
C MET A 60 5.22 8.45 10.85
N PRO A 61 4.07 9.13 10.79
CA PRO A 61 2.91 8.79 11.63
C PRO A 61 2.44 7.35 11.35
N ASP A 62 1.79 6.74 12.34
CA ASP A 62 1.12 5.46 12.12
C ASP A 62 0.15 5.58 10.93
N PRO A 63 0.25 4.69 9.93
CA PRO A 63 -0.51 4.80 8.67
C PRO A 63 -2.02 4.72 8.87
N LEU A 64 -2.51 3.95 9.86
CA LEU A 64 -3.96 3.80 10.09
C LEU A 64 -4.54 5.04 10.76
N ILE A 65 -3.80 5.64 11.71
CA ILE A 65 -4.20 6.90 12.33
C ILE A 65 -4.20 8.03 11.28
N LEU A 66 -3.18 8.05 10.43
CA LEU A 66 -3.12 9.01 9.32
C LEU A 66 -4.29 8.82 8.35
N MET A 67 -4.60 7.58 7.96
CA MET A 67 -5.74 7.27 7.09
C MET A 67 -7.08 7.66 7.73
N ALA A 68 -7.23 7.55 9.06
CA ALA A 68 -8.44 8.01 9.75
C ALA A 68 -8.62 9.53 9.65
N LEU A 69 -7.54 10.31 9.80
CA LEU A 69 -7.55 11.74 9.57
C LEU A 69 -7.93 12.08 8.12
N LEU A 70 -7.30 11.40 7.16
CA LEU A 70 -7.59 11.58 5.73
C LEU A 70 -9.03 11.21 5.38
N ALA A 71 -9.58 10.13 5.96
CA ALA A 71 -10.96 9.71 5.74
C ALA A 71 -11.97 10.74 6.22
N GLY A 72 -11.67 11.41 7.34
CA GLY A 72 -12.50 12.51 7.88
C GLY A 72 -12.35 13.82 7.09
N ALA A 73 -11.23 14.04 6.41
CA ALA A 73 -10.94 15.26 5.67
C ALA A 73 -11.38 15.22 4.19
N THR A 74 -11.71 14.04 3.65
CA THR A 74 -12.02 13.80 2.22
C THR A 74 -13.31 13.00 2.05
N GLU A 75 -13.87 13.02 0.84
CA GLU A 75 -15.16 12.38 0.56
C GLU A 75 -15.11 11.24 -0.47
N ARG A 76 -14.22 11.32 -1.46
CA ARG A 76 -14.18 10.44 -2.64
C ARG A 76 -12.88 9.69 -2.82
N ILE A 77 -11.75 10.35 -2.57
CA ILE A 77 -10.41 9.80 -2.83
C ILE A 77 -10.21 8.50 -2.03
N ARG A 78 -9.67 7.48 -2.68
CA ARG A 78 -9.30 6.23 -2.01
C ARG A 78 -8.05 6.44 -1.15
N LEU A 79 -7.98 5.69 -0.06
CA LEU A 79 -6.90 5.78 0.92
C LEU A 79 -6.25 4.42 1.08
N GLY A 80 -4.94 4.37 1.04
CA GLY A 80 -4.23 3.10 1.16
C GLY A 80 -2.87 3.21 1.82
N THR A 81 -2.28 2.06 2.10
CA THR A 81 -0.91 1.94 2.59
C THR A 81 0.02 1.45 1.49
N SER A 82 1.24 1.98 1.42
CA SER A 82 2.24 1.58 0.41
C SER A 82 3.66 1.48 1.02
N MET A 83 3.93 0.45 1.84
CA MET A 83 3.10 -0.68 2.31
C MET A 83 2.99 -0.64 3.83
N LEU A 84 1.89 -1.17 4.39
CA LEU A 84 1.86 -1.53 5.80
C LEU A 84 2.68 -2.80 6.03
N ILE A 85 3.53 -2.81 7.04
CA ILE A 85 4.36 -3.98 7.39
C ILE A 85 3.52 -4.96 8.22
N LEU A 86 2.73 -5.78 7.52
CA LEU A 86 1.69 -6.60 8.13
C LEU A 86 2.16 -7.50 9.27
N PRO A 87 3.28 -8.24 9.17
CA PRO A 87 3.68 -9.17 10.24
C PRO A 87 4.14 -8.49 11.53
N GLN A 88 4.25 -7.16 11.56
CA GLN A 88 4.57 -6.41 12.78
C GLN A 88 3.35 -6.12 13.66
N ARG A 89 2.12 -6.27 13.12
CA ARG A 89 0.87 -5.94 13.79
C ARG A 89 0.13 -7.20 14.21
N HIS A 90 -0.72 -7.09 15.24
CA HIS A 90 -1.57 -8.21 15.67
C HIS A 90 -2.77 -8.33 14.72
N PRO A 91 -2.97 -9.46 14.00
CA PRO A 91 -3.94 -9.54 12.90
C PRO A 91 -5.39 -9.38 13.33
N ILE A 92 -5.77 -9.83 14.54
CA ILE A 92 -7.13 -9.66 15.06
C ILE A 92 -7.44 -8.18 15.35
N ILE A 93 -6.47 -7.45 15.92
CA ILE A 93 -6.62 -6.03 16.20
C ILE A 93 -6.68 -5.26 14.88
N LEU A 94 -5.76 -5.56 13.97
CA LEU A 94 -5.70 -4.92 12.67
C LEU A 94 -6.96 -5.17 11.83
N ALA A 95 -7.53 -6.38 11.86
CA ALA A 95 -8.80 -6.68 11.19
C ALA A 95 -9.94 -5.77 11.67
N LYS A 96 -9.99 -5.52 13.00
CA LYS A 96 -10.96 -4.61 13.62
C LYS A 96 -10.72 -3.15 13.21
N GLU A 97 -9.47 -2.70 13.23
CA GLU A 97 -9.08 -1.33 12.88
C GLU A 97 -9.45 -1.05 11.42
N LEU A 98 -9.11 -1.95 10.51
CA LEU A 98 -9.39 -1.83 9.08
C LEU A 98 -10.90 -1.86 8.78
N ALA A 99 -11.66 -2.75 9.42
CA ALA A 99 -13.11 -2.79 9.26
C ALA A 99 -13.77 -1.50 9.75
N THR A 100 -13.29 -0.94 10.87
CA THR A 100 -13.77 0.34 11.39
C THR A 100 -13.43 1.49 10.45
N LEU A 101 -12.20 1.52 9.95
CA LEU A 101 -11.73 2.55 9.02
C LEU A 101 -12.47 2.47 7.69
N ASP A 102 -12.79 1.26 7.22
CA ASP A 102 -13.56 1.03 6.01
C ASP A 102 -15.00 1.57 6.15
N GLN A 103 -15.65 1.33 7.29
CA GLN A 103 -16.96 1.91 7.62
C GLN A 103 -16.90 3.46 7.60
N TYR A 104 -15.93 4.05 8.30
CA TYR A 104 -15.82 5.51 8.42
C TYR A 104 -15.43 6.18 7.11
N SER A 105 -14.65 5.52 6.27
CA SER A 105 -14.31 5.99 4.93
C SER A 105 -15.37 5.69 3.88
N LYS A 106 -16.44 4.95 4.22
CA LYS A 106 -17.49 4.50 3.28
C LYS A 106 -16.93 3.64 2.13
N GLY A 107 -16.06 2.69 2.46
CA GLY A 107 -15.52 1.73 1.50
C GLY A 107 -14.37 2.27 0.63
N ARG A 108 -13.63 3.27 1.09
CA ARG A 108 -12.52 3.87 0.33
C ARG A 108 -11.14 3.31 0.67
N ILE A 109 -11.04 2.29 1.54
CA ILE A 109 -9.76 1.78 2.01
C ILE A 109 -9.21 0.69 1.10
N THR A 110 -7.89 0.69 0.91
CA THR A 110 -7.12 -0.40 0.32
C THR A 110 -5.92 -0.68 1.22
N LEU A 111 -5.74 -1.92 1.65
CA LEU A 111 -4.58 -2.31 2.44
C LEU A 111 -3.43 -2.76 1.54
N GLY A 112 -2.41 -1.93 1.41
CA GLY A 112 -1.15 -2.35 0.81
C GLY A 112 -0.32 -3.13 1.84
N VAL A 113 0.04 -4.36 1.50
CA VAL A 113 0.69 -5.34 2.38
C VAL A 113 2.14 -5.54 2.02
N GLY A 114 3.05 -5.25 2.95
CA GLY A 114 4.47 -5.57 2.90
C GLY A 114 4.88 -6.57 3.99
N VAL A 115 6.03 -7.22 3.81
CA VAL A 115 6.60 -8.16 4.80
C VAL A 115 7.68 -7.52 5.68
N GLY A 116 8.11 -6.29 5.38
CA GLY A 116 9.22 -5.62 6.06
C GLY A 116 10.60 -6.06 5.59
N TRP A 117 11.54 -5.11 5.53
CA TRP A 117 12.92 -5.32 5.09
C TRP A 117 13.95 -5.00 6.19
N VAL A 118 13.57 -4.22 7.21
CA VAL A 118 14.45 -3.84 8.34
C VAL A 118 14.42 -4.94 9.38
N LYS A 119 15.51 -5.73 9.45
CA LYS A 119 15.59 -6.83 10.42
C LYS A 119 15.63 -6.32 11.85
N GLU A 120 16.32 -5.21 12.07
CA GLU A 120 16.46 -4.57 13.38
C GLU A 120 15.10 -4.18 13.95
N GLU A 121 14.25 -3.55 13.16
CA GLU A 121 12.88 -3.18 13.53
C GLU A 121 12.04 -4.40 13.93
N VAL A 122 12.12 -5.49 13.16
CA VAL A 122 11.39 -6.74 13.46
C VAL A 122 11.86 -7.35 14.79
N LEU A 123 13.15 -7.31 15.06
CA LEU A 123 13.72 -7.85 16.31
C LEU A 123 13.35 -7.00 17.54
N ASP A 124 13.27 -5.67 17.41
CA ASP A 124 12.81 -4.78 18.48
C ASP A 124 11.36 -5.06 18.88
N LEU A 125 10.53 -5.39 17.91
CA LEU A 125 9.15 -5.85 18.12
C LEU A 125 9.06 -7.29 18.66
N LYS A 126 10.20 -7.91 19.04
CA LYS A 126 10.28 -9.26 19.57
C LYS A 126 9.72 -10.33 18.63
N GLN A 127 9.89 -10.12 17.34
CA GLN A 127 9.39 -11.02 16.31
C GLN A 127 10.55 -11.68 15.54
N ASN A 128 10.28 -12.82 14.90
CA ASN A 128 11.27 -13.52 14.10
C ASN A 128 11.26 -12.97 12.65
N PHE A 129 12.42 -12.50 12.19
CA PHE A 129 12.58 -12.01 10.84
C PHE A 129 12.49 -13.14 9.78
N GLY A 130 12.87 -14.37 10.12
CA GLY A 130 12.94 -15.49 9.17
C GLY A 130 11.58 -16.01 8.71
N ASP A 131 10.55 -15.87 9.53
CA ASP A 131 9.21 -16.39 9.25
C ASP A 131 8.19 -15.32 8.82
N ARG A 132 8.62 -14.05 8.68
CA ARG A 132 7.73 -12.91 8.39
C ARG A 132 6.84 -13.12 7.17
N GLY A 133 7.33 -13.83 6.13
CA GLY A 133 6.53 -14.15 4.95
C GLY A 133 5.41 -15.15 5.24
N ARG A 134 5.66 -16.19 6.04
CA ARG A 134 4.64 -17.17 6.46
C ARG A 134 3.61 -16.49 7.38
N ARG A 135 4.06 -15.73 8.35
CA ARG A 135 3.18 -14.92 9.21
C ARG A 135 2.30 -13.99 8.40
N THR A 136 2.84 -13.30 7.39
CA THR A 136 2.04 -12.43 6.52
C THR A 136 0.89 -13.20 5.87
N ASN A 137 1.15 -14.42 5.36
CA ASN A 137 0.10 -15.23 4.75
C ASN A 137 -1.01 -15.57 5.76
N GLU A 138 -0.63 -16.06 6.92
CA GLU A 138 -1.58 -16.42 7.96
C GLU A 138 -2.31 -15.20 8.53
N TRP A 139 -1.64 -14.04 8.67
CA TRP A 139 -2.29 -12.78 9.07
C TRP A 139 -3.40 -12.36 8.11
N ILE A 140 -3.17 -12.52 6.80
CA ILE A 140 -4.19 -12.24 5.79
C ILE A 140 -5.38 -13.20 5.96
N GLU A 141 -5.12 -14.49 6.14
CA GLU A 141 -6.18 -15.49 6.34
C GLU A 141 -6.99 -15.22 7.61
N VAL A 142 -6.33 -14.88 8.72
CA VAL A 142 -6.98 -14.48 9.99
C VAL A 142 -7.88 -13.26 9.79
N MET A 143 -7.38 -12.22 9.12
CA MET A 143 -8.18 -11.02 8.86
C MET A 143 -9.40 -11.33 7.98
N LYS A 144 -9.24 -12.10 6.91
CA LYS A 144 -10.33 -12.51 6.03
C LYS A 144 -11.38 -13.31 6.80
N ALA A 145 -10.98 -14.30 7.62
CA ALA A 145 -11.89 -15.07 8.46
C ALA A 145 -12.69 -14.20 9.45
N LEU A 146 -12.10 -13.11 9.96
CA LEU A 146 -12.78 -12.18 10.86
C LEU A 146 -13.70 -11.19 10.11
N TRP A 147 -13.50 -10.97 8.81
CA TRP A 147 -14.36 -10.11 7.98
C TRP A 147 -15.58 -10.86 7.44
N ASP A 148 -15.54 -12.19 7.37
CA ASP A 148 -16.70 -13.01 7.01
C ASP A 148 -17.86 -12.81 7.97
N GLU A 149 -19.10 -12.96 7.46
CA GLU A 149 -20.31 -12.81 8.25
C GLU A 149 -20.46 -13.89 9.33
N GLY A 150 -21.05 -13.51 10.45
CA GLY A 150 -21.42 -14.43 11.53
C GLY A 150 -20.27 -14.78 12.46
N VAL A 151 -20.20 -16.05 12.83
CA VAL A 151 -19.25 -16.61 13.80
C VAL A 151 -18.04 -17.14 13.06
N SER A 152 -16.88 -16.63 13.39
CA SER A 152 -15.61 -16.98 12.76
C SER A 152 -14.88 -18.07 13.56
N ALA A 153 -14.15 -18.92 12.83
CA ALA A 153 -13.17 -19.85 13.36
C ALA A 153 -11.93 -19.85 12.44
N TYR A 154 -10.76 -20.10 12.99
CA TYR A 154 -9.52 -20.23 12.25
C TYR A 154 -8.55 -21.19 12.92
N GLN A 155 -7.81 -21.97 12.12
CA GLN A 155 -6.82 -22.91 12.60
C GLN A 155 -5.56 -22.77 11.73
N GLY A 156 -4.50 -22.21 12.28
CA GLY A 156 -3.20 -22.01 11.62
C GLY A 156 -2.02 -22.38 12.52
N ASP A 157 -0.83 -22.04 12.06
CA ASP A 157 0.43 -22.29 12.79
C ASP A 157 0.64 -21.30 13.94
N TYR A 158 0.17 -20.08 13.82
CA TYR A 158 0.36 -18.97 14.76
C TYR A 158 -0.92 -18.59 15.50
N PHE A 159 -2.09 -18.75 14.86
CA PHE A 159 -3.39 -18.42 15.43
C PHE A 159 -4.36 -19.58 15.36
N GLN A 160 -5.12 -19.71 16.45
CA GLN A 160 -6.24 -20.62 16.53
C GLN A 160 -7.34 -19.95 17.36
N PHE A 161 -8.55 -19.89 16.80
CA PHE A 161 -9.74 -19.46 17.52
C PHE A 161 -11.00 -20.10 16.95
N GLU A 162 -12.04 -20.18 17.79
CA GLU A 162 -13.35 -20.69 17.46
C GLU A 162 -14.42 -19.87 18.18
N GLY A 163 -15.58 -19.69 17.55
CA GLY A 163 -16.71 -19.00 18.17
C GLY A 163 -16.53 -17.49 18.32
N VAL A 164 -15.68 -16.87 17.49
CA VAL A 164 -15.37 -15.43 17.57
C VAL A 164 -16.29 -14.62 16.67
N ILE A 165 -16.77 -13.48 17.17
CA ILE A 165 -17.52 -12.48 16.38
C ILE A 165 -16.73 -11.18 16.40
N SER A 166 -16.39 -10.66 15.23
CA SER A 166 -15.72 -9.36 15.05
C SER A 166 -16.65 -8.39 14.31
N ASN A 167 -17.09 -7.34 14.96
CA ASN A 167 -17.88 -6.25 14.38
C ASN A 167 -17.23 -4.88 14.69
N PRO A 168 -17.34 -3.87 13.78
CA PRO A 168 -18.07 -3.94 12.52
C PRO A 168 -17.39 -4.84 11.49
N LYS A 169 -18.10 -5.19 10.44
CA LYS A 169 -17.53 -5.76 9.22
C LYS A 169 -17.13 -4.63 8.27
N PRO A 170 -16.18 -4.85 7.33
CA PRO A 170 -15.97 -3.92 6.23
C PRO A 170 -17.25 -3.68 5.43
N VAL A 171 -17.42 -2.51 4.82
CA VAL A 171 -18.54 -2.23 3.91
C VAL A 171 -18.26 -2.73 2.50
N GLN A 172 -17.00 -2.91 2.15
CA GLN A 172 -16.60 -3.47 0.86
C GLN A 172 -16.86 -4.98 0.84
N GLU A 173 -17.48 -5.46 -0.23
CA GLU A 173 -17.78 -6.89 -0.41
C GLU A 173 -16.49 -7.71 -0.45
N GLY A 174 -16.43 -8.81 0.29
CA GLY A 174 -15.24 -9.65 0.43
C GLY A 174 -14.15 -9.11 1.36
N GLY A 175 -14.41 -7.97 2.04
CA GLY A 175 -13.49 -7.34 2.97
C GLY A 175 -12.72 -6.15 2.38
N VAL A 176 -11.72 -5.66 3.12
CA VAL A 176 -10.85 -4.57 2.63
C VAL A 176 -9.95 -5.11 1.52
N PRO A 177 -9.91 -4.48 0.32
CA PRO A 177 -9.06 -4.93 -0.78
C PRO A 177 -7.58 -4.92 -0.40
N LEU A 178 -6.85 -5.95 -0.87
CA LEU A 178 -5.43 -6.17 -0.55
C LEU A 178 -4.55 -5.88 -1.76
N MET A 179 -3.64 -4.92 -1.65
CA MET A 179 -2.57 -4.67 -2.62
C MET A 179 -1.27 -5.28 -2.09
N ILE A 180 -0.76 -6.32 -2.74
CA ILE A 180 0.43 -7.04 -2.28
C ILE A 180 1.70 -6.43 -2.87
N GLY A 181 2.56 -5.92 -2.00
CA GLY A 181 3.83 -5.30 -2.38
C GLY A 181 5.01 -6.26 -2.40
N GLY A 182 5.96 -5.98 -3.30
CA GLY A 182 7.26 -6.67 -3.37
C GLY A 182 7.61 -7.14 -4.78
N HIS A 183 8.91 -7.42 -5.00
CA HIS A 183 9.49 -7.77 -6.30
C HIS A 183 10.13 -9.17 -6.30
N SER A 184 9.58 -10.10 -5.53
CA SER A 184 10.03 -11.48 -5.45
C SER A 184 8.94 -12.45 -5.90
N GLU A 185 9.33 -13.65 -6.33
CA GLU A 185 8.41 -14.75 -6.62
C GLU A 185 7.42 -15.01 -5.46
N ALA A 186 7.92 -14.96 -4.21
CA ALA A 186 7.07 -15.14 -3.03
C ALA A 186 6.01 -14.03 -2.88
N ALA A 187 6.34 -12.79 -3.26
CA ALA A 187 5.38 -11.68 -3.27
C ALA A 187 4.35 -11.85 -4.40
N ALA A 188 4.80 -12.23 -5.61
CA ALA A 188 3.94 -12.50 -6.75
C ALA A 188 2.95 -13.64 -6.46
N LYS A 189 3.43 -14.77 -5.91
CA LYS A 189 2.56 -15.88 -5.47
C LYS A 189 1.57 -15.46 -4.38
N ARG A 190 1.98 -14.60 -3.44
CA ARG A 190 1.06 -14.04 -2.43
C ARG A 190 -0.01 -13.17 -3.08
N ALA A 191 0.35 -12.36 -4.06
CA ALA A 191 -0.60 -11.55 -4.82
C ALA A 191 -1.63 -12.43 -5.53
N GLY A 192 -1.20 -13.46 -6.25
CA GLY A 192 -2.11 -14.41 -6.88
C GLY A 192 -3.04 -15.12 -5.88
N ARG A 193 -2.53 -15.50 -4.71
CA ARG A 193 -3.30 -16.23 -3.71
C ARG A 193 -4.31 -15.36 -2.97
N TYR A 194 -3.96 -14.14 -2.59
CA TYR A 194 -4.75 -13.33 -1.66
C TYR A 194 -5.06 -11.91 -2.15
N GLY A 195 -4.26 -11.37 -3.08
CA GLY A 195 -4.29 -9.96 -3.46
C GLY A 195 -5.40 -9.64 -4.46
N ASP A 196 -5.95 -8.46 -4.35
CA ASP A 196 -6.79 -7.84 -5.36
C ASP A 196 -5.92 -7.00 -6.31
N GLU A 197 -4.72 -6.62 -5.85
CA GLU A 197 -3.73 -5.89 -6.63
C GLU A 197 -2.33 -6.45 -6.34
N PHE A 198 -1.46 -6.45 -7.37
CA PHE A 198 -0.02 -6.68 -7.25
C PHE A 198 0.73 -5.37 -7.47
N TYR A 199 1.62 -5.04 -6.54
CA TYR A 199 2.46 -3.84 -6.58
C TYR A 199 3.94 -4.24 -6.54
N PRO A 200 4.53 -4.65 -7.68
CA PRO A 200 5.96 -4.86 -7.79
C PRO A 200 6.66 -3.50 -7.69
N HIS A 201 7.38 -3.29 -6.61
CA HIS A 201 8.12 -2.04 -6.41
C HIS A 201 9.53 -2.19 -6.96
N TRP A 202 9.88 -1.38 -7.93
CA TRP A 202 11.23 -1.23 -8.45
C TRP A 202 11.83 0.09 -8.02
N SER A 203 13.16 0.14 -8.05
CA SER A 203 13.93 1.27 -7.61
C SER A 203 13.65 2.56 -8.40
N THR A 204 14.38 3.62 -8.07
CA THR A 204 14.35 4.96 -8.67
C THR A 204 14.42 5.05 -10.21
N ARG A 205 14.55 3.94 -10.93
CA ARG A 205 14.55 3.90 -12.40
C ARG A 205 13.17 3.74 -13.02
N GLY A 206 12.13 3.57 -12.21
CA GLY A 206 10.77 3.30 -12.69
C GLY A 206 10.52 1.82 -12.97
N PRO A 207 9.41 1.49 -13.63
CA PRO A 207 8.99 0.12 -13.90
C PRO A 207 10.02 -0.65 -14.73
N ASP A 208 10.18 -1.92 -14.41
CA ASP A 208 11.07 -2.87 -15.09
C ASP A 208 10.24 -3.92 -15.81
N LYS A 209 10.17 -3.81 -17.13
CA LYS A 209 9.36 -4.69 -17.99
C LYS A 209 9.80 -6.14 -17.88
N GLU A 210 11.11 -6.41 -17.95
CA GLU A 210 11.66 -7.78 -17.91
C GLU A 210 11.37 -8.45 -16.55
N ALA A 211 11.53 -7.69 -15.47
CA ALA A 211 11.18 -8.17 -14.13
C ALA A 211 9.66 -8.41 -14.00
N LEU A 212 8.82 -7.58 -14.60
CA LEU A 212 7.37 -7.79 -14.61
C LEU A 212 6.99 -9.04 -15.41
N GLU A 213 7.52 -9.19 -16.61
CA GLU A 213 7.30 -10.39 -17.45
C GLU A 213 7.74 -11.68 -16.75
N THR A 214 8.75 -11.60 -15.87
CA THR A 214 9.20 -12.74 -15.05
C THR A 214 8.25 -13.01 -13.87
N LEU A 215 7.71 -11.97 -13.23
CA LEU A 215 6.93 -12.11 -12.00
C LEU A 215 5.43 -12.34 -12.26
N TRP A 216 4.87 -11.74 -13.30
CA TRP A 216 3.43 -11.80 -13.58
C TRP A 216 2.88 -13.21 -13.77
N PRO A 217 3.58 -14.15 -14.43
CA PRO A 217 3.14 -15.56 -14.51
C PRO A 217 2.91 -16.18 -13.12
N PHE A 218 3.76 -15.89 -12.13
CA PHE A 218 3.54 -16.40 -10.76
C PHE A 218 2.25 -15.86 -10.12
N VAL A 219 1.84 -14.65 -10.47
CA VAL A 219 0.56 -14.08 -9.99
C VAL A 219 -0.60 -14.86 -10.60
N THR A 220 -0.63 -14.96 -11.94
CA THR A 220 -1.75 -15.55 -12.68
C THR A 220 -1.88 -17.06 -12.45
N GLU A 221 -0.77 -17.79 -12.48
CA GLU A 221 -0.74 -19.24 -12.23
C GLU A 221 -1.18 -19.56 -10.79
N THR A 222 -0.73 -18.75 -9.80
CA THR A 222 -1.14 -18.97 -8.41
C THR A 222 -2.61 -18.62 -8.20
N ALA A 223 -3.12 -17.55 -8.82
CA ALA A 223 -4.54 -17.21 -8.76
C ALA A 223 -5.40 -18.36 -9.29
N ALA A 224 -5.08 -18.87 -10.50
CA ALA A 224 -5.77 -20.00 -11.09
C ALA A 224 -5.69 -21.26 -10.22
N ALA A 225 -4.53 -21.59 -9.67
CA ALA A 225 -4.32 -22.74 -8.78
C ALA A 225 -5.13 -22.64 -7.47
N CYS A 226 -5.46 -21.42 -7.02
CA CYS A 226 -6.31 -21.15 -5.86
C CYS A 226 -7.79 -20.99 -6.22
N GLY A 227 -8.20 -21.24 -7.48
CA GLY A 227 -9.59 -21.09 -7.92
C GLY A 227 -10.06 -19.65 -8.07
N ARG A 228 -9.13 -18.68 -8.14
CA ARG A 228 -9.41 -17.28 -8.37
C ARG A 228 -9.27 -16.94 -9.86
N ASP A 229 -10.01 -15.94 -10.31
CA ASP A 229 -9.84 -15.41 -11.65
C ASP A 229 -8.49 -14.67 -11.76
N PRO A 230 -7.56 -15.13 -12.62
CA PRO A 230 -6.27 -14.47 -12.81
C PRO A 230 -6.38 -13.03 -13.32
N ASP A 231 -7.41 -12.74 -14.12
CA ASP A 231 -7.63 -11.42 -14.73
C ASP A 231 -8.25 -10.42 -13.73
N ALA A 232 -8.74 -10.90 -12.57
CA ALA A 232 -9.23 -10.05 -11.50
C ALA A 232 -8.12 -9.39 -10.68
N VAL A 233 -6.86 -9.87 -10.77
CA VAL A 233 -5.72 -9.29 -10.05
C VAL A 233 -5.19 -8.08 -10.84
N LYS A 234 -5.35 -6.89 -10.29
CA LYS A 234 -4.92 -5.64 -10.90
C LYS A 234 -3.43 -5.40 -10.74
N LEU A 235 -2.84 -4.65 -11.67
CA LEU A 235 -1.44 -4.24 -11.62
C LEU A 235 -1.33 -2.76 -11.19
N THR A 236 -0.63 -2.52 -10.09
CA THR A 236 -0.26 -1.17 -9.64
C THR A 236 1.24 -0.96 -9.81
N LEU A 237 1.66 0.13 -10.44
CA LEU A 237 3.07 0.47 -10.65
C LEU A 237 3.40 1.84 -10.03
N THR A 238 4.70 2.12 -9.83
CA THR A 238 5.18 3.43 -9.35
C THR A 238 5.88 4.18 -10.46
N SER A 239 5.58 5.47 -10.60
CA SER A 239 6.34 6.38 -11.45
C SER A 239 7.40 7.17 -10.65
N THR A 240 8.27 7.90 -11.36
CA THR A 240 9.24 8.81 -10.75
C THR A 240 8.61 10.14 -10.30
N SER A 241 9.35 10.94 -9.52
CA SER A 241 8.89 12.21 -8.95
C SER A 241 9.04 13.44 -9.87
N ASP A 242 9.69 13.31 -11.03
CA ASP A 242 9.80 14.37 -12.03
C ASP A 242 8.55 14.39 -12.91
N ALA A 243 7.85 15.53 -13.02
CA ALA A 243 6.57 15.61 -13.73
C ALA A 243 6.69 15.22 -15.23
N LYS A 244 7.77 15.62 -15.90
CA LYS A 244 8.02 15.25 -17.31
C LYS A 244 8.36 13.76 -17.42
N THR A 245 9.28 13.30 -16.59
CA THR A 245 9.64 11.88 -16.49
C THR A 245 8.44 11.05 -16.03
N SER A 246 7.61 11.59 -15.11
CA SER A 246 6.39 10.93 -14.65
C SER A 246 5.37 10.69 -15.75
N ARG A 247 5.22 11.62 -16.71
CA ARG A 247 4.34 11.41 -17.85
C ARG A 247 4.81 10.24 -18.72
N GLU A 248 6.06 10.27 -19.16
CA GLU A 248 6.65 9.19 -19.95
C GLU A 248 6.57 7.84 -19.20
N THR A 249 6.85 7.86 -17.89
CA THR A 249 6.77 6.67 -17.06
C THR A 249 5.32 6.20 -16.87
N ALA A 250 4.36 7.11 -16.74
CA ALA A 250 2.95 6.76 -16.61
C ALA A 250 2.39 6.18 -17.92
N GLU A 251 2.79 6.73 -19.08
CA GLU A 251 2.49 6.16 -20.40
C GLU A 251 3.08 4.76 -20.55
N PHE A 252 4.33 4.56 -20.12
CA PHE A 252 4.98 3.25 -20.12
C PHE A 252 4.29 2.26 -19.15
N CYS A 253 3.87 2.70 -17.95
CA CYS A 253 3.08 1.87 -17.04
C CYS A 253 1.78 1.40 -17.69
N ARG A 254 1.09 2.30 -18.42
CA ARG A 254 -0.13 1.95 -19.16
C ARG A 254 0.13 0.94 -20.26
N GLU A 255 1.24 1.08 -21.00
CA GLU A 255 1.67 0.12 -22.02
C GLU A 255 1.97 -1.27 -21.42
N LEU A 256 2.42 -1.30 -20.16
CA LEU A 256 2.62 -2.54 -19.38
C LEU A 256 1.31 -3.12 -18.82
N GLY A 257 0.18 -2.47 -19.04
CA GLY A 257 -1.12 -2.94 -18.56
C GLY A 257 -1.44 -2.55 -17.11
N ALA A 258 -0.80 -1.50 -16.55
CA ALA A 258 -1.10 -1.05 -15.21
C ALA A 258 -2.51 -0.46 -15.10
N ASP A 259 -3.28 -0.94 -14.11
CA ASP A 259 -4.59 -0.39 -13.72
C ASP A 259 -4.43 0.89 -12.89
N ARG A 260 -3.33 1.03 -12.16
CA ARG A 260 -3.01 2.19 -11.32
C ARG A 260 -1.54 2.55 -11.39
N VAL A 261 -1.27 3.85 -11.40
CA VAL A 261 0.10 4.38 -11.28
C VAL A 261 0.19 5.25 -10.02
N VAL A 262 1.03 4.83 -9.07
CA VAL A 262 1.35 5.62 -7.87
C VAL A 262 2.47 6.58 -8.20
N VAL A 263 2.23 7.86 -7.97
CA VAL A 263 3.19 8.94 -8.24
C VAL A 263 3.70 9.55 -6.93
N LEU A 264 4.94 10.02 -6.93
CA LEU A 264 5.49 10.80 -5.83
C LEU A 264 5.00 12.25 -5.93
N PRO A 265 4.76 12.92 -4.78
CA PRO A 265 4.35 14.31 -4.80
C PRO A 265 5.49 15.21 -5.34
N PRO A 266 5.16 16.29 -6.05
CA PRO A 266 6.13 17.33 -6.32
C PRO A 266 6.61 17.99 -5.02
N LYS A 267 7.76 18.66 -5.06
CA LYS A 267 8.29 19.41 -3.92
C LYS A 267 7.58 20.76 -3.81
N GLY A 268 7.39 21.24 -2.59
CA GLY A 268 6.79 22.54 -2.34
C GLY A 268 6.00 22.59 -1.02
N THR A 269 5.39 23.76 -0.78
CA THR A 269 4.49 23.97 0.37
C THR A 269 3.11 24.39 -0.14
N LEU A 270 2.07 24.21 0.69
CA LEU A 270 0.68 24.58 0.31
C LEU A 270 0.51 26.08 0.10
N GLU A 271 1.29 26.91 0.80
CA GLU A 271 1.33 28.36 0.65
C GLU A 271 2.26 28.84 -0.48
N GLY A 272 3.01 27.92 -1.09
CA GLY A 272 3.97 28.15 -2.15
C GLY A 272 3.63 27.42 -3.45
N SER A 273 4.61 26.76 -4.02
CA SER A 273 4.50 26.19 -5.39
C SER A 273 3.71 24.88 -5.49
N LEU A 274 3.40 24.22 -4.38
CA LEU A 274 2.81 22.89 -4.42
C LEU A 274 1.42 22.82 -5.10
N PRO A 275 0.49 23.77 -4.88
CA PRO A 275 -0.80 23.75 -5.59
C PRO A 275 -0.63 23.88 -7.11
N ASP A 276 0.24 24.79 -7.56
CA ASP A 276 0.49 25.01 -8.99
C ASP A 276 1.21 23.81 -9.63
N GLU A 277 2.15 23.19 -8.90
CA GLU A 277 2.85 21.99 -9.35
C GLU A 277 1.90 20.79 -9.49
N LEU A 278 0.97 20.62 -8.54
CA LEU A 278 -0.06 19.57 -8.62
C LEU A 278 -1.06 19.84 -9.74
N ALA A 279 -1.49 21.09 -9.92
CA ALA A 279 -2.39 21.46 -11.01
C ALA A 279 -1.71 21.22 -12.36
N ARG A 280 -0.44 21.61 -12.50
CA ARG A 280 0.35 21.34 -13.71
C ARG A 280 0.49 19.82 -13.95
N PHE A 281 0.77 19.03 -12.92
CA PHE A 281 0.85 17.58 -13.03
C PHE A 281 -0.48 16.98 -13.51
N ARG A 282 -1.61 17.50 -13.01
CA ARG A 282 -2.95 17.10 -13.49
C ARG A 282 -3.08 17.34 -15.00
N GLU A 283 -2.80 18.56 -15.48
CA GLU A 283 -2.95 18.92 -16.89
C GLU A 283 -1.96 18.16 -17.80
N GLU A 284 -0.72 17.95 -17.36
CA GLU A 284 0.33 17.35 -18.18
C GLU A 284 0.33 15.80 -18.13
N VAL A 285 -0.21 15.20 -17.08
CA VAL A 285 -0.14 13.74 -16.84
C VAL A 285 -1.51 13.11 -16.70
N LEU A 286 -2.37 13.57 -15.77
CA LEU A 286 -3.62 12.88 -15.48
C LEU A 286 -4.62 13.04 -16.63
N VAL A 287 -4.87 14.25 -17.10
CA VAL A 287 -5.82 14.52 -18.18
C VAL A 287 -5.48 13.78 -19.48
N PRO A 288 -4.22 13.77 -19.96
CA PRO A 288 -3.86 13.01 -21.15
C PRO A 288 -3.98 11.48 -21.00
N LEU A 289 -3.98 10.98 -19.77
CA LEU A 289 -4.14 9.54 -19.48
C LEU A 289 -5.59 9.13 -19.20
N GLY A 290 -6.53 10.05 -19.34
CA GLY A 290 -7.96 9.80 -19.14
C GLY A 290 -8.46 10.10 -17.72
N GLY A 291 -7.69 10.84 -16.92
CA GLY A 291 -8.14 11.41 -15.64
C GLY A 291 -9.17 12.53 -15.89
N GLU A 292 -10.24 12.56 -15.08
CA GLU A 292 -11.28 13.60 -15.12
C GLU A 292 -10.83 14.93 -14.50
#